data_e0f84859c1fd51775e0ba97603f3932f
#
_entry.id   e0f84859c1fd51775e0ba97603f3932f
#
_cell.length_a   1.000
_cell.length_b   1.000
_cell.length_c   1.000
_cell.angle_alpha   90.00
_cell.angle_beta   90.00
_cell.angle_gamma   90.00
#
_symmetry.space_group_name_H-M   'P 1'
#
loop_
_entity.id
_entity.type
_entity.pdbx_description
1 polymer ?
#
loop_
_entity_poly.entity_id
_entity_poly.type
_entity_poly.pdbx_seq_one_letter_code
_entity_poly.pdbx_strand_id
1 'polypeptide(L)'
;MMKKITAIIIAGVLLPGIISVSSLALGDGKIPVGRSCKYFGEGNPISSQVFCADPTAVEYNGRLYVYGTSDRQQCDIKGPDADNTYEMIKSIEVFSTDDMVNWEYHGAINVGEIAPWIANSWAPSVVSRAEEDGLTHFYLYFSNNGTGCGVITATDPLGPWSDPLGRPLIRSDTPGLTDCPNPFDPGAVIDGDGVGWLSFGGGRAGNGTEYMPGSARIVRLGPDMLSFDSEFVVIPAPYFFEASELNYINGTWIYTYCSDWSDHGSRWEYGTPAPGGCAMIWMKTNTPLDPESWEMGGECLKNPGEFGFDYSNNHTHLQKFMGRWYIFYHTLVLRKAMGIRGGYRSICVDEIRVDEEAAVIEGGKGTRQGVTVPPRTVSPYVPHPGAQIAAGADISYDVDDMRAPLAVSNGKGAWTSFLRADFSAEGRPEKAVFSARVQGPGEVEVRLDSPTGRLIARVSAERGEAPIPHWIAAVHDLYFVFGEKGASVVTWEIIGDLSDP
;
A
#
# COMPACT_ATOMS: atom_id res chain seq x y z
N MET A 1 30.04 -17.84 -67.19
CA MET A 1 29.89 -16.74 -66.22
C MET A 1 29.04 -17.24 -65.04
N MET A 2 29.72 -17.66 -63.99
CA MET A 2 29.09 -18.27 -62.78
C MET A 2 28.65 -17.17 -61.84
N LYS A 3 27.34 -17.15 -61.47
CA LYS A 3 26.82 -16.33 -60.39
C LYS A 3 27.04 -17.07 -59.07
N LYS A 4 27.81 -16.46 -58.17
CA LYS A 4 27.95 -16.92 -56.78
C LYS A 4 26.67 -16.57 -56.00
N ILE A 5 26.06 -17.57 -55.42
CA ILE A 5 24.95 -17.43 -54.48
C ILE A 5 25.58 -17.42 -53.08
N THR A 6 25.41 -16.29 -52.38
CA THR A 6 25.82 -16.14 -51.02
C THR A 6 24.65 -16.57 -50.12
N ALA A 7 24.82 -17.64 -49.35
CA ALA A 7 23.84 -18.10 -48.39
C ALA A 7 23.90 -17.20 -47.13
N ILE A 8 22.81 -16.53 -46.80
CA ILE A 8 22.63 -15.83 -45.53
C ILE A 8 22.07 -16.82 -44.51
N ILE A 9 22.87 -17.13 -43.49
CA ILE A 9 22.44 -17.90 -42.33
C ILE A 9 21.66 -16.93 -41.44
N ILE A 10 20.36 -17.08 -41.36
CA ILE A 10 19.52 -16.42 -40.37
C ILE A 10 19.58 -17.25 -39.09
N ALA A 11 20.29 -16.77 -38.09
CA ALA A 11 20.21 -17.31 -36.74
C ALA A 11 18.85 -16.96 -36.14
N GLY A 12 18.00 -17.95 -36.03
CA GLY A 12 16.71 -17.81 -35.34
C GLY A 12 16.92 -17.68 -33.85
N VAL A 13 16.62 -16.49 -33.33
CA VAL A 13 16.47 -16.28 -31.90
C VAL A 13 15.16 -16.92 -31.48
N LEU A 14 15.24 -18.02 -30.76
CA LEU A 14 14.10 -18.62 -30.07
C LEU A 14 13.67 -17.70 -28.93
N LEU A 15 12.59 -16.95 -29.15
CA LEU A 15 11.84 -16.32 -28.08
C LEU A 15 11.23 -17.41 -27.19
N PRO A 16 11.36 -17.35 -25.86
CA PRO A 16 10.63 -18.26 -24.99
C PRO A 16 9.14 -18.04 -25.20
N GLY A 17 8.47 -19.06 -25.68
CA GLY A 17 7.04 -19.07 -25.88
C GLY A 17 6.32 -18.79 -24.57
N ILE A 18 5.38 -17.86 -24.63
CA ILE A 18 4.34 -17.69 -23.62
C ILE A 18 3.61 -19.04 -23.54
N ILE A 19 3.91 -19.83 -22.52
CA ILE A 19 3.11 -21.00 -22.18
C ILE A 19 1.80 -20.48 -21.65
N SER A 20 0.81 -20.38 -22.52
CA SER A 20 -0.57 -20.31 -22.12
C SER A 20 -0.86 -21.62 -21.39
N VAL A 21 -0.88 -21.58 -20.06
CA VAL A 21 -1.37 -22.70 -19.25
C VAL A 21 -2.88 -22.73 -19.45
N SER A 22 -3.30 -23.38 -20.54
CA SER A 22 -4.65 -23.88 -20.68
C SER A 22 -4.93 -24.78 -19.47
N SER A 23 -6.09 -24.59 -18.83
CA SER A 23 -6.62 -25.40 -17.75
C SER A 23 -6.47 -26.89 -18.10
N LEU A 24 -5.49 -27.55 -17.53
CA LEU A 24 -5.42 -29.01 -17.53
C LEU A 24 -6.57 -29.50 -16.64
N ALA A 25 -7.60 -30.02 -17.26
CA ALA A 25 -8.60 -30.83 -16.59
C ALA A 25 -7.90 -32.09 -16.05
N LEU A 26 -7.49 -32.06 -14.80
CA LEU A 26 -6.97 -33.22 -14.09
C LEU A 26 -8.17 -34.02 -13.58
N GLY A 27 -8.46 -35.14 -14.25
CA GLY A 27 -9.39 -36.14 -13.76
C GLY A 27 -8.85 -36.81 -12.51
N ASP A 28 -9.25 -36.34 -11.34
CA ASP A 28 -9.17 -36.97 -10.03
C ASP A 28 -9.90 -36.14 -8.97
N GLY A 29 -11.11 -35.63 -9.28
CA GLY A 29 -11.96 -34.98 -8.28
C GLY A 29 -11.41 -33.65 -7.70
N LYS A 30 -10.39 -33.05 -8.32
CA LYS A 30 -9.82 -31.78 -7.89
C LYS A 30 -10.76 -30.61 -8.25
N ILE A 31 -10.95 -29.74 -7.30
CA ILE A 31 -11.70 -28.49 -7.49
C ILE A 31 -10.96 -27.64 -8.53
N PRO A 32 -11.59 -27.19 -9.64
CA PRO A 32 -10.97 -26.23 -10.52
C PRO A 32 -10.76 -24.92 -9.76
N VAL A 33 -9.53 -24.39 -9.76
CA VAL A 33 -9.19 -23.17 -9.00
C VAL A 33 -9.30 -21.92 -9.84
N GLY A 34 -9.77 -20.83 -9.20
CA GLY A 34 -9.85 -19.50 -9.76
C GLY A 34 -8.46 -18.92 -10.09
N ARG A 35 -8.43 -17.99 -11.04
CA ARG A 35 -7.20 -17.28 -11.43
C ARG A 35 -7.08 -15.96 -10.64
N SER A 36 -5.97 -15.76 -9.94
CA SER A 36 -5.65 -14.50 -9.28
C SER A 36 -5.21 -13.42 -10.29
N CYS A 37 -5.43 -12.16 -9.92
CA CYS A 37 -4.86 -10.99 -10.59
C CYS A 37 -3.38 -10.77 -10.25
N LYS A 38 -2.86 -11.42 -9.21
CA LYS A 38 -1.42 -11.52 -8.91
C LYS A 38 -0.89 -12.85 -9.42
N TYR A 39 0.27 -12.84 -10.07
CA TYR A 39 0.94 -14.07 -10.49
C TYR A 39 1.70 -14.68 -9.30
N PHE A 40 1.98 -15.97 -9.40
CA PHE A 40 2.80 -16.65 -8.41
C PHE A 40 4.18 -15.97 -8.29
N GLY A 41 4.60 -15.67 -7.05
CA GLY A 41 5.85 -14.98 -6.76
C GLY A 41 5.78 -13.45 -6.84
N GLU A 42 4.61 -12.85 -7.15
CA GLU A 42 4.40 -11.41 -7.09
C GLU A 42 3.87 -11.00 -5.71
N GLY A 43 4.58 -10.09 -5.03
CA GLY A 43 4.12 -9.41 -3.80
C GLY A 43 3.27 -8.17 -4.08
N ASN A 44 3.54 -7.51 -5.22
CA ASN A 44 2.81 -6.32 -5.64
C ASN A 44 1.69 -6.61 -6.66
N PRO A 45 0.56 -5.90 -6.58
CA PRO A 45 0.19 -4.94 -5.54
C PRO A 45 -0.12 -5.62 -4.20
N ILE A 46 -0.22 -4.85 -3.09
CA ILE A 46 -0.50 -5.42 -1.76
C ILE A 46 -1.86 -6.14 -1.68
N SER A 47 -2.81 -5.75 -2.51
CA SER A 47 -4.10 -6.42 -2.66
C SER A 47 -4.35 -6.86 -4.09
N SER A 48 -4.93 -8.04 -4.28
CA SER A 48 -5.36 -8.57 -5.58
C SER A 48 -6.81 -8.20 -5.96
N GLN A 49 -7.53 -7.44 -5.12
CA GLN A 49 -8.95 -7.13 -5.28
C GLN A 49 -9.33 -5.66 -5.09
N VAL A 50 -8.52 -4.86 -4.38
CA VAL A 50 -8.89 -3.51 -3.95
C VAL A 50 -8.08 -2.47 -4.70
N PHE A 51 -8.76 -1.54 -5.36
CA PHE A 51 -8.15 -0.34 -5.94
C PHE A 51 -7.94 0.71 -4.85
N CYS A 52 -6.70 1.09 -4.65
CA CYS A 52 -6.28 2.04 -3.63
C CYS A 52 -5.01 2.76 -4.07
N ALA A 53 -4.89 4.05 -3.77
CA ALA A 53 -3.80 4.88 -4.23
C ALA A 53 -3.27 5.82 -3.15
N ASP A 54 -2.23 6.59 -3.47
CA ASP A 54 -1.68 7.66 -2.62
C ASP A 54 -1.44 7.15 -1.18
N PRO A 55 -0.51 6.18 -1.01
CA PRO A 55 -0.33 5.46 0.24
C PRO A 55 0.29 6.34 1.33
N THR A 56 -0.13 6.11 2.58
CA THR A 56 0.52 6.54 3.81
C THR A 56 0.47 5.40 4.83
N ALA A 57 1.37 5.38 5.81
CA ALA A 57 1.42 4.31 6.78
C ALA A 57 1.82 4.78 8.18
N VAL A 58 1.42 4.01 9.20
CA VAL A 58 1.83 4.19 10.59
C VAL A 58 2.03 2.85 11.27
N GLU A 59 3.10 2.71 12.03
CA GLU A 59 3.32 1.56 12.89
C GLU A 59 2.62 1.74 14.24
N TYR A 60 1.91 0.71 14.67
CA TYR A 60 1.33 0.66 16.00
C TYR A 60 1.33 -0.77 16.56
N ASN A 61 1.89 -0.94 17.76
CA ASN A 61 1.98 -2.23 18.46
C ASN A 61 2.60 -3.36 17.61
N GLY A 62 3.65 -3.05 16.82
CA GLY A 62 4.37 -4.01 15.98
C GLY A 62 3.62 -4.46 14.74
N ARG A 63 2.56 -3.74 14.36
CA ARG A 63 1.80 -3.91 13.12
C ARG A 63 1.82 -2.62 12.32
N LEU A 64 1.97 -2.72 11.02
CA LEU A 64 1.93 -1.58 10.11
C LEU A 64 0.52 -1.43 9.53
N TYR A 65 -0.04 -0.24 9.63
CA TYR A 65 -1.32 0.14 9.05
C TYR A 65 -1.08 1.06 7.86
N VAL A 66 -1.66 0.72 6.72
CA VAL A 66 -1.52 1.45 5.45
C VAL A 66 -2.87 1.98 5.03
N TYR A 67 -2.92 3.27 4.71
CA TYR A 67 -4.12 3.97 4.27
C TYR A 67 -3.90 4.50 2.86
N GLY A 68 -4.99 4.64 2.10
CA GLY A 68 -4.89 5.25 0.77
C GLY A 68 -6.23 5.67 0.20
N THR A 69 -6.17 6.49 -0.82
CA THR A 69 -7.32 6.99 -1.58
C THR A 69 -8.14 5.84 -2.15
N SER A 70 -9.47 5.83 -1.92
CA SER A 70 -10.35 4.76 -2.37
C SER A 70 -10.70 4.86 -3.86
N ASP A 71 -9.77 4.50 -4.74
CA ASP A 71 -10.09 4.33 -6.17
C ASP A 71 -11.18 3.27 -6.37
N ARG A 72 -11.34 2.33 -5.42
CA ARG A 72 -12.43 1.35 -5.39
C ARG A 72 -13.80 2.03 -5.34
N GLN A 73 -13.99 3.05 -4.49
CA GLN A 73 -15.27 3.76 -4.40
C GLN A 73 -15.65 4.40 -5.75
N GLN A 74 -14.69 5.02 -6.44
CA GLN A 74 -14.91 5.57 -7.78
C GLN A 74 -15.29 4.46 -8.78
N CYS A 75 -14.56 3.33 -8.77
CA CYS A 75 -14.82 2.19 -9.63
C CYS A 75 -16.21 1.58 -9.38
N ASP A 76 -16.60 1.40 -8.12
CA ASP A 76 -17.89 0.83 -7.74
C ASP A 76 -19.07 1.72 -8.19
N ILE A 77 -18.90 3.05 -8.17
CA ILE A 77 -19.95 4.01 -8.54
C ILE A 77 -20.00 4.25 -10.06
N LYS A 78 -18.85 4.44 -10.71
CA LYS A 78 -18.78 4.81 -12.14
C LYS A 78 -18.64 3.61 -13.07
N GLY A 79 -18.19 2.49 -12.57
CA GLY A 79 -17.95 1.26 -13.32
C GLY A 79 -16.47 1.06 -13.72
N PRO A 80 -16.08 -0.19 -14.02
CA PRO A 80 -14.68 -0.58 -14.22
C PRO A 80 -14.02 0.04 -15.47
N ASP A 81 -14.82 0.43 -16.45
CA ASP A 81 -14.33 1.00 -17.71
C ASP A 81 -14.47 2.53 -17.81
N ALA A 82 -14.99 3.18 -16.77
CA ALA A 82 -15.11 4.63 -16.70
C ALA A 82 -13.75 5.28 -16.36
N ASP A 83 -13.54 6.50 -16.84
CA ASP A 83 -12.35 7.27 -16.43
C ASP A 83 -12.36 7.52 -14.92
N ASN A 84 -11.20 7.37 -14.29
CA ASN A 84 -11.03 7.73 -12.89
C ASN A 84 -10.88 9.25 -12.76
N THR A 85 -12.00 9.93 -12.53
CA THR A 85 -12.06 11.39 -12.34
C THR A 85 -11.91 11.81 -10.88
N TYR A 86 -11.79 10.84 -9.96
CA TYR A 86 -11.64 11.00 -8.50
C TYR A 86 -12.83 11.70 -7.81
N GLU A 87 -13.83 12.17 -8.56
CA GLU A 87 -14.93 13.02 -8.06
C GLU A 87 -15.84 12.35 -7.04
N MET A 88 -15.92 10.99 -7.06
CA MET A 88 -16.79 10.22 -6.16
C MET A 88 -16.08 9.78 -4.88
N ILE A 89 -14.77 10.01 -4.76
CA ILE A 89 -13.97 9.47 -3.66
C ILE A 89 -14.16 10.30 -2.39
N LYS A 90 -14.76 9.67 -1.38
CA LYS A 90 -14.98 10.21 -0.03
C LYS A 90 -14.58 9.22 1.07
N SER A 91 -13.82 8.19 0.69
CA SER A 91 -13.38 7.13 1.58
C SER A 91 -11.89 6.87 1.43
N ILE A 92 -11.29 6.32 2.48
CA ILE A 92 -9.89 5.94 2.57
C ILE A 92 -9.83 4.46 2.89
N GLU A 93 -9.20 3.67 2.03
CA GLU A 93 -9.02 2.23 2.23
C GLU A 93 -7.96 1.95 3.30
N VAL A 94 -8.12 0.87 4.08
CA VAL A 94 -7.21 0.51 5.16
C VAL A 94 -6.74 -0.93 5.03
N PHE A 95 -5.44 -1.11 5.08
CA PHE A 95 -4.78 -2.41 5.15
C PHE A 95 -3.86 -2.47 6.36
N SER A 96 -3.52 -3.67 6.81
CA SER A 96 -2.44 -3.84 7.79
C SER A 96 -1.65 -5.11 7.55
N THR A 97 -0.44 -5.11 8.07
CA THR A 97 0.47 -6.27 8.00
C THR A 97 1.39 -6.29 9.21
N ASP A 98 1.86 -7.46 9.55
CA ASP A 98 2.89 -7.65 10.57
C ASP A 98 4.17 -8.31 9.98
N ASP A 99 4.18 -8.57 8.67
CA ASP A 99 5.29 -9.23 7.97
C ASP A 99 5.62 -8.66 6.58
N MET A 100 4.91 -7.62 6.12
CA MET A 100 5.07 -6.96 4.82
C MET A 100 4.73 -7.83 3.61
N VAL A 101 4.20 -9.03 3.79
CA VAL A 101 3.90 -10.01 2.73
C VAL A 101 2.43 -10.41 2.75
N ASN A 102 1.88 -10.67 3.94
CA ASN A 102 0.48 -11.00 4.15
C ASN A 102 -0.27 -9.78 4.67
N TRP A 103 -1.32 -9.39 3.97
CA TRP A 103 -2.06 -8.15 4.20
C TRP A 103 -3.49 -8.43 4.60
N GLU A 104 -3.95 -7.78 5.65
CA GLU A 104 -5.34 -7.79 6.09
C GLU A 104 -6.03 -6.51 5.62
N TYR A 105 -7.14 -6.66 4.92
CA TYR A 105 -7.94 -5.54 4.45
C TYR A 105 -9.09 -5.26 5.42
N HIS A 106 -9.13 -4.05 5.98
CA HIS A 106 -10.09 -3.64 7.02
C HIS A 106 -11.31 -2.88 6.49
N GLY A 107 -11.46 -2.79 5.16
CA GLY A 107 -12.48 -1.95 4.56
C GLY A 107 -12.03 -0.50 4.44
N ALA A 108 -13.00 0.40 4.27
CA ALA A 108 -12.75 1.82 4.09
C ALA A 108 -13.28 2.64 5.27
N ILE A 109 -12.53 3.66 5.66
CA ILE A 109 -13.00 4.76 6.50
C ILE A 109 -13.88 5.65 5.63
N ASN A 110 -15.17 5.74 5.94
CA ASN A 110 -16.11 6.62 5.22
C ASN A 110 -15.99 8.06 5.73
N VAL A 111 -14.97 8.78 5.24
CA VAL A 111 -14.68 10.15 5.66
C VAL A 111 -15.87 11.09 5.36
N GLY A 112 -16.63 10.82 4.29
CA GLY A 112 -17.81 11.60 3.94
C GLY A 112 -18.95 11.53 4.96
N GLU A 113 -19.05 10.43 5.73
CA GLU A 113 -20.01 10.33 6.85
C GLU A 113 -19.47 10.99 8.12
N ILE A 114 -18.16 10.91 8.37
CA ILE A 114 -17.49 11.49 9.54
C ILE A 114 -17.43 13.01 9.44
N ALA A 115 -17.11 13.54 8.26
CA ALA A 115 -16.94 14.95 7.95
C ALA A 115 -17.85 15.38 6.77
N PRO A 116 -19.16 15.55 6.98
CA PRO A 116 -20.14 15.79 5.90
C PRO A 116 -19.90 17.05 5.05
N TRP A 117 -19.03 17.95 5.49
CA TRP A 117 -18.65 19.17 4.78
C TRP A 117 -17.69 18.94 3.61
N ILE A 118 -17.09 17.74 3.47
CA ILE A 118 -16.10 17.47 2.43
C ILE A 118 -16.71 17.27 1.04
N ALA A 119 -15.97 17.69 0.03
CA ALA A 119 -16.24 17.27 -1.35
C ALA A 119 -15.59 15.90 -1.64
N ASN A 120 -14.35 15.71 -1.23
CA ASN A 120 -13.56 14.50 -1.44
C ASN A 120 -12.66 14.19 -0.24
N SER A 121 -12.09 12.95 -0.22
CA SER A 121 -11.00 12.58 0.66
C SER A 121 -9.93 11.83 -0.15
N TRP A 122 -8.91 12.57 -0.59
CA TRP A 122 -7.80 12.05 -1.38
C TRP A 122 -6.50 12.11 -0.58
N ALA A 123 -5.48 11.39 -1.05
CA ALA A 123 -4.10 11.47 -0.59
C ALA A 123 -3.98 11.65 0.93
N PRO A 124 -4.30 10.62 1.71
CA PRO A 124 -4.19 10.69 3.17
C PRO A 124 -2.74 10.77 3.61
N SER A 125 -2.50 11.42 4.76
CA SER A 125 -1.25 11.34 5.50
C SER A 125 -1.56 11.11 6.98
N VAL A 126 -1.04 10.03 7.56
CA VAL A 126 -1.32 9.62 8.93
C VAL A 126 -0.08 9.72 9.79
N VAL A 127 -0.25 10.24 10.99
CA VAL A 127 0.75 10.19 12.06
C VAL A 127 0.11 9.78 13.37
N SER A 128 0.91 9.27 14.30
CA SER A 128 0.45 8.94 15.66
C SER A 128 1.36 9.55 16.70
N ARG A 129 0.77 9.98 17.82
CA ARG A 129 1.50 10.57 18.94
C ARG A 129 0.91 10.10 20.26
N ALA A 130 1.78 9.77 21.24
CA ALA A 130 1.33 9.59 22.62
C ALA A 130 0.96 10.94 23.22
N GLU A 131 -0.25 11.04 23.78
CA GLU A 131 -0.78 12.28 24.35
C GLU A 131 -0.79 12.23 25.88
N GLU A 132 -1.06 13.39 26.52
CA GLU A 132 -1.06 13.54 27.97
C GLU A 132 -2.11 12.68 28.69
N ASP A 133 -3.16 12.25 28.00
CA ASP A 133 -4.18 11.33 28.52
C ASP A 133 -3.71 9.88 28.62
N GLY A 134 -2.47 9.60 28.20
CA GLY A 134 -1.85 8.29 28.21
C GLY A 134 -2.25 7.39 27.05
N LEU A 135 -3.02 7.90 26.09
CA LEU A 135 -3.40 7.18 24.87
C LEU A 135 -2.50 7.59 23.70
N THR A 136 -2.43 6.73 22.71
CA THR A 136 -1.89 7.09 21.39
C THR A 136 -3.02 7.66 20.56
N HIS A 137 -2.84 8.90 20.07
CA HIS A 137 -3.76 9.53 19.15
C HIS A 137 -3.24 9.42 17.73
N PHE A 138 -4.15 9.16 16.81
CA PHE A 138 -3.91 9.12 15.37
C PHE A 138 -4.54 10.34 14.73
N TYR A 139 -3.77 11.01 13.87
CA TYR A 139 -4.20 12.17 13.09
C TYR A 139 -4.07 11.81 11.62
N LEU A 140 -5.19 11.73 10.92
CA LEU A 140 -5.24 11.43 9.50
C LEU A 140 -5.67 12.68 8.74
N TYR A 141 -4.69 13.33 8.11
CA TYR A 141 -4.91 14.45 7.22
C TYR A 141 -5.28 13.93 5.84
N PHE A 142 -6.07 14.69 5.09
CA PHE A 142 -6.50 14.30 3.74
C PHE A 142 -6.79 15.52 2.88
N SER A 143 -6.69 15.37 1.57
CA SER A 143 -7.07 16.40 0.59
C SER A 143 -8.59 16.46 0.45
N ASN A 144 -9.16 17.64 0.66
CA ASN A 144 -10.54 17.94 0.25
C ASN A 144 -10.54 18.47 -1.18
N ASN A 145 -10.35 17.60 -2.17
CA ASN A 145 -9.94 17.84 -3.55
C ASN A 145 -8.72 18.81 -3.64
N GLY A 146 -8.60 19.61 -4.68
CA GLY A 146 -7.50 20.59 -4.83
C GLY A 146 -7.67 21.88 -4.01
N THR A 147 -8.68 22.01 -3.13
CA THR A 147 -9.06 23.31 -2.50
C THR A 147 -8.72 23.41 -1.01
N GLY A 148 -8.19 22.37 -0.41
CA GLY A 148 -7.83 22.38 1.01
C GLY A 148 -7.57 21.01 1.58
N CYS A 149 -7.28 20.97 2.88
CA CYS A 149 -7.08 19.75 3.65
C CYS A 149 -8.02 19.68 4.86
N GLY A 150 -8.42 18.46 5.19
CA GLY A 150 -9.12 18.14 6.42
C GLY A 150 -8.26 17.26 7.33
N VAL A 151 -8.74 17.00 8.54
CA VAL A 151 -8.14 16.08 9.50
C VAL A 151 -9.22 15.36 10.27
N ILE A 152 -9.07 14.05 10.44
CA ILE A 152 -9.87 13.23 11.35
C ILE A 152 -8.96 12.56 12.37
N THR A 153 -9.50 12.23 13.55
CA THR A 153 -8.73 11.69 14.67
C THR A 153 -9.34 10.44 15.24
N ALA A 154 -8.50 9.58 15.82
CA ALA A 154 -8.89 8.38 16.53
C ALA A 154 -7.87 8.04 17.62
N THR A 155 -8.19 7.09 18.51
CA THR A 155 -7.26 6.49 19.50
C THR A 155 -6.91 5.04 19.16
N ASP A 156 -7.37 4.55 18.04
CA ASP A 156 -7.02 3.25 17.46
C ASP A 156 -6.85 3.43 15.94
N PRO A 157 -5.87 2.78 15.28
CA PRO A 157 -5.61 2.95 13.85
C PRO A 157 -6.81 2.54 12.96
N LEU A 158 -7.72 1.71 13.47
CA LEU A 158 -8.94 1.32 12.77
C LEU A 158 -10.17 2.18 13.17
N GLY A 159 -10.01 3.12 14.10
CA GLY A 159 -11.06 4.01 14.58
C GLY A 159 -11.70 3.52 15.90
N PRO A 160 -12.86 4.05 16.29
CA PRO A 160 -13.70 4.95 15.50
C PRO A 160 -13.04 6.32 15.27
N TRP A 161 -13.13 6.80 14.03
CA TRP A 161 -12.63 8.11 13.64
C TRP A 161 -13.67 9.20 13.86
N SER A 162 -13.22 10.40 14.17
CA SER A 162 -14.06 11.59 14.40
C SER A 162 -13.50 12.82 13.70
N ASP A 163 -14.36 13.78 13.35
CA ASP A 163 -13.99 15.10 12.85
C ASP A 163 -13.96 16.10 14.02
N PRO A 164 -12.76 16.45 14.53
CA PRO A 164 -12.65 17.32 15.70
C PRO A 164 -12.93 18.80 15.36
N LEU A 165 -12.83 19.19 14.09
CA LEU A 165 -12.95 20.59 13.68
C LEU A 165 -14.33 20.93 13.11
N GLY A 166 -15.05 19.97 12.51
CA GLY A 166 -16.30 20.24 11.78
C GLY A 166 -16.12 21.15 10.56
N ARG A 167 -14.87 21.35 10.10
CA ARG A 167 -14.50 22.26 9.01
C ARG A 167 -13.12 21.90 8.45
N PRO A 168 -12.74 22.40 7.26
CA PRO A 168 -11.37 22.25 6.78
C PRO A 168 -10.33 22.80 7.76
N LEU A 169 -9.19 22.12 7.87
CA LEU A 169 -7.99 22.64 8.53
C LEU A 169 -7.32 23.71 7.66
N ILE A 170 -7.20 23.44 6.37
CA ILE A 170 -6.62 24.32 5.36
C ILE A 170 -7.64 24.55 4.24
N ARG A 171 -7.69 25.80 3.74
CA ARG A 171 -8.45 26.21 2.55
C ARG A 171 -7.59 27.12 1.68
N SER A 172 -7.96 27.26 0.41
CA SER A 172 -7.30 28.20 -0.51
C SER A 172 -7.39 29.68 -0.07
N ASP A 173 -8.37 30.02 0.77
CA ASP A 173 -8.55 31.37 1.37
C ASP A 173 -7.99 31.50 2.79
N THR A 174 -7.24 30.48 3.28
CA THR A 174 -6.54 30.56 4.57
C THR A 174 -5.52 31.72 4.54
N PRO A 175 -5.51 32.62 5.54
CA PRO A 175 -4.52 33.68 5.61
C PRO A 175 -3.10 33.17 5.49
N GLY A 176 -2.27 33.77 4.61
CA GLY A 176 -0.90 33.33 4.31
C GLY A 176 -0.78 32.32 3.16
N LEU A 177 -1.91 31.93 2.53
CA LEU A 177 -1.91 30.96 1.41
C LEU A 177 -2.44 31.55 0.08
N THR A 178 -2.50 32.88 -0.05
CA THR A 178 -3.04 33.56 -1.26
C THR A 178 -2.30 33.19 -2.55
N ASP A 179 -1.07 32.75 -2.46
CA ASP A 179 -0.20 32.31 -3.55
C ASP A 179 0.01 30.78 -3.61
N CYS A 180 -0.79 30.01 -2.86
CA CYS A 180 -0.89 28.56 -2.95
C CYS A 180 -2.26 28.18 -3.50
N PRO A 181 -2.44 28.11 -4.83
CA PRO A 181 -3.77 27.99 -5.44
C PRO A 181 -4.47 26.67 -5.12
N ASN A 182 -3.71 25.61 -4.94
CA ASN A 182 -4.22 24.27 -4.63
C ASN A 182 -3.50 23.71 -3.39
N PRO A 183 -3.94 24.09 -2.16
CA PRO A 183 -3.33 23.59 -0.92
C PRO A 183 -3.85 22.19 -0.59
N PHE A 184 -3.35 21.17 -1.27
CA PHE A 184 -3.77 19.76 -1.15
C PHE A 184 -2.55 18.83 -0.97
N ASP A 185 -2.75 17.54 -0.94
CA ASP A 185 -1.76 16.49 -0.70
C ASP A 185 -0.91 16.76 0.55
N PRO A 186 -1.55 16.64 1.74
CA PRO A 186 -0.86 16.85 3.00
C PRO A 186 0.16 15.76 3.26
N GLY A 187 1.37 16.15 3.68
CA GLY A 187 2.41 15.26 4.20
C GLY A 187 2.73 15.62 5.64
N ALA A 188 2.37 14.77 6.59
CA ALA A 188 2.56 15.02 8.01
C ALA A 188 3.74 14.23 8.56
N VAL A 189 4.45 14.82 9.53
CA VAL A 189 5.49 14.12 10.31
C VAL A 189 5.53 14.66 11.73
N ILE A 190 5.98 13.84 12.66
CA ILE A 190 6.30 14.25 14.04
C ILE A 190 7.81 14.17 14.20
N ASP A 191 8.41 15.26 14.66
CA ASP A 191 9.85 15.33 14.89
C ASP A 191 10.30 14.69 16.22
N GLY A 192 11.59 14.74 16.50
CA GLY A 192 12.18 14.13 17.69
C GLY A 192 11.75 14.75 19.02
N ASP A 193 11.19 15.94 19.00
CA ASP A 193 10.65 16.65 20.17
C ASP A 193 9.13 16.45 20.33
N GLY A 194 8.52 15.65 19.44
CA GLY A 194 7.07 15.38 19.43
C GLY A 194 6.24 16.48 18.79
N VAL A 195 6.87 17.41 18.06
CA VAL A 195 6.18 18.50 17.36
C VAL A 195 5.72 18.01 15.99
N GLY A 196 4.45 18.31 15.67
CA GLY A 196 3.88 17.99 14.37
C GLY A 196 4.26 19.02 13.29
N TRP A 197 4.47 18.54 12.08
CA TRP A 197 4.75 19.32 10.88
C TRP A 197 3.86 18.85 9.74
N LEU A 198 3.47 19.81 8.88
CA LEU A 198 2.61 19.51 7.73
C LEU A 198 3.17 20.20 6.49
N SER A 199 3.40 19.44 5.42
CA SER A 199 3.64 19.97 4.08
C SER A 199 2.39 19.79 3.22
N PHE A 200 2.23 20.59 2.20
CA PHE A 200 1.13 20.50 1.23
C PHE A 200 1.39 21.45 0.05
N GLY A 201 0.58 21.37 -0.97
CA GLY A 201 0.58 22.34 -2.07
C GLY A 201 0.25 21.72 -3.42
N GLY A 202 0.10 22.59 -4.41
CA GLY A 202 -0.14 22.24 -5.80
C GLY A 202 -0.38 23.46 -6.66
N GLY A 203 -0.38 23.27 -7.97
CA GLY A 203 -0.50 24.35 -8.92
C GLY A 203 0.75 25.24 -8.96
N ARG A 204 0.58 26.50 -9.35
CA ARG A 204 1.64 27.48 -9.47
C ARG A 204 1.24 28.80 -8.79
N ALA A 205 2.09 29.31 -7.92
CA ALA A 205 1.93 30.62 -7.33
C ALA A 205 1.85 31.71 -8.41
N GLY A 206 1.20 32.84 -8.11
CA GLY A 206 1.00 33.90 -9.08
C GLY A 206 2.29 34.48 -9.69
N ASN A 207 3.39 34.45 -8.92
CA ASN A 207 4.74 34.87 -9.35
C ASN A 207 5.68 33.69 -9.64
N GLY A 208 5.20 32.45 -9.54
CA GLY A 208 5.98 31.26 -9.83
C GLY A 208 6.23 31.04 -11.32
N THR A 209 7.20 30.20 -11.64
CA THR A 209 7.52 29.74 -12.99
C THR A 209 7.26 28.23 -13.09
N GLU A 210 7.28 27.66 -14.29
CA GLU A 210 7.18 26.22 -14.47
C GLU A 210 8.32 25.45 -13.77
N TYR A 211 9.53 26.05 -13.78
CA TYR A 211 10.68 25.49 -13.08
C TYR A 211 10.58 25.65 -11.54
N MET A 212 10.09 26.80 -11.07
CA MET A 212 9.91 27.10 -9.64
C MET A 212 8.45 27.51 -9.40
N PRO A 213 7.54 26.54 -9.30
CA PRO A 213 6.12 26.83 -9.11
C PRO A 213 5.83 27.65 -7.85
N GLY A 214 6.61 27.46 -6.77
CA GLY A 214 6.54 28.24 -5.54
C GLY A 214 5.27 28.00 -4.73
N SER A 215 4.58 26.88 -4.92
CA SER A 215 3.32 26.55 -4.23
C SER A 215 3.46 25.47 -3.14
N ALA A 216 4.60 24.77 -3.06
CA ALA A 216 4.87 23.85 -1.95
C ALA A 216 5.01 24.63 -0.63
N ARG A 217 4.38 24.14 0.42
CA ARG A 217 4.36 24.76 1.76
C ARG A 217 4.74 23.77 2.84
N ILE A 218 5.33 24.33 3.91
CA ILE A 218 5.52 23.65 5.18
C ILE A 218 5.07 24.57 6.31
N VAL A 219 4.51 23.99 7.38
CA VAL A 219 4.06 24.67 8.57
C VAL A 219 4.29 23.79 9.79
N ARG A 220 4.60 24.41 10.92
CA ARG A 220 4.59 23.75 12.22
C ARG A 220 3.16 23.70 12.75
N LEU A 221 2.71 22.52 13.13
CA LEU A 221 1.40 22.32 13.75
C LEU A 221 1.42 22.80 15.21
N GLY A 222 0.28 23.25 15.70
CA GLY A 222 0.08 23.52 17.11
C GLY A 222 0.12 22.26 17.96
N PRO A 223 0.22 22.40 19.30
CA PRO A 223 0.27 21.26 20.21
C PRO A 223 -0.92 20.31 20.10
N ASP A 224 -2.06 20.79 19.61
CA ASP A 224 -3.28 20.01 19.38
C ASP A 224 -3.27 19.22 18.06
N MET A 225 -2.25 19.39 17.21
CA MET A 225 -2.18 18.85 15.85
C MET A 225 -3.32 19.30 14.92
N LEU A 226 -4.13 20.26 15.33
CA LEU A 226 -5.36 20.75 14.67
C LEU A 226 -5.32 22.27 14.39
N SER A 227 -4.21 22.91 14.71
CA SER A 227 -3.94 24.34 14.51
C SER A 227 -2.52 24.57 14.02
N PHE A 228 -2.13 25.80 13.77
CA PHE A 228 -0.79 26.17 13.29
C PHE A 228 -0.05 27.01 14.32
N ASP A 229 1.25 26.73 14.50
CA ASP A 229 2.14 27.43 15.43
C ASP A 229 3.35 28.08 14.70
N SER A 230 3.23 28.28 13.39
CA SER A 230 4.17 29.06 12.57
C SER A 230 3.45 29.70 11.40
N GLU A 231 4.15 30.58 10.69
CA GLU A 231 3.76 31.00 9.34
C GLU A 231 3.94 29.83 8.35
N PHE A 232 3.20 29.91 7.23
CA PHE A 232 3.37 29.00 6.10
C PHE A 232 4.61 29.38 5.30
N VAL A 233 5.59 28.49 5.22
CA VAL A 233 6.85 28.75 4.55
C VAL A 233 6.90 28.01 3.21
N VAL A 234 7.45 28.65 2.19
CA VAL A 234 7.63 28.06 0.86
C VAL A 234 8.78 27.07 0.91
N ILE A 235 8.54 25.83 0.45
CA ILE A 235 9.62 24.89 0.13
C ILE A 235 10.06 25.19 -1.32
N PRO A 236 11.34 25.48 -1.61
CA PRO A 236 11.81 25.83 -2.94
C PRO A 236 11.98 24.58 -3.82
N ALA A 237 10.88 23.84 -4.01
CA ALA A 237 10.86 22.59 -4.75
C ALA A 237 10.75 22.84 -6.26
N PRO A 238 11.81 22.52 -7.05
CA PRO A 238 11.76 22.72 -8.49
C PRO A 238 10.82 21.70 -9.16
N TYR A 239 10.08 22.17 -10.17
CA TYR A 239 9.09 21.38 -10.91
C TYR A 239 8.03 20.74 -10.02
N PHE A 240 7.78 21.29 -8.82
CA PHE A 240 6.76 20.75 -7.92
C PHE A 240 5.39 20.70 -8.59
N PHE A 241 4.75 19.54 -8.50
CA PHE A 241 3.42 19.31 -9.06
C PHE A 241 2.41 18.95 -7.96
N GLU A 242 2.66 17.85 -7.22
CA GLU A 242 1.75 17.31 -6.20
C GLU A 242 2.47 16.32 -5.26
N ALA A 243 1.73 15.58 -4.45
CA ALA A 243 2.21 14.46 -3.66
C ALA A 243 3.26 14.85 -2.62
N SER A 244 2.97 15.89 -1.82
CA SER A 244 3.82 16.31 -0.70
C SER A 244 3.88 15.22 0.37
N GLU A 245 5.08 14.92 0.86
CA GLU A 245 5.30 13.98 1.96
C GLU A 245 6.48 14.43 2.81
N LEU A 246 6.40 14.23 4.13
CA LEU A 246 7.47 14.53 5.07
C LEU A 246 7.92 13.29 5.83
N ASN A 247 9.23 13.17 6.03
CA ASN A 247 9.84 12.25 6.98
C ASN A 247 10.81 13.02 7.89
N TYR A 248 11.07 12.48 9.09
CA TYR A 248 12.06 13.01 10.02
C TYR A 248 13.05 11.91 10.39
N ILE A 249 14.33 12.11 10.07
CA ILE A 249 15.40 11.14 10.28
C ILE A 249 16.56 11.84 10.99
N ASN A 250 16.82 11.45 12.25
CA ASN A 250 17.97 11.91 13.03
C ASN A 250 18.21 13.42 13.00
N GLY A 251 17.17 14.23 13.21
CA GLY A 251 17.27 15.69 13.24
C GLY A 251 17.12 16.36 11.88
N THR A 252 16.85 15.61 10.83
CA THR A 252 16.71 16.10 9.47
C THR A 252 15.31 15.87 8.94
N TRP A 253 14.65 16.92 8.44
CA TRP A 253 13.41 16.81 7.68
C TRP A 253 13.73 16.43 6.24
N ILE A 254 13.04 15.42 5.74
CA ILE A 254 13.09 15.00 4.35
C ILE A 254 11.75 15.28 3.74
N TYR A 255 11.73 16.05 2.67
CA TYR A 255 10.54 16.34 1.88
C TYR A 255 10.62 15.58 0.56
N THR A 256 9.60 14.77 0.25
CA THR A 256 9.44 14.13 -1.05
C THR A 256 8.21 14.69 -1.76
N TYR A 257 8.28 14.78 -3.09
CA TYR A 257 7.21 15.33 -3.91
C TYR A 257 7.26 14.79 -5.33
N CYS A 258 6.14 14.82 -6.03
CA CYS A 258 6.05 14.49 -7.44
C CYS A 258 6.39 15.71 -8.30
N SER A 259 7.32 15.55 -9.24
CA SER A 259 7.60 16.55 -10.27
C SER A 259 6.53 16.53 -11.37
N ASP A 260 6.47 17.59 -12.16
CA ASP A 260 5.60 17.65 -13.33
C ASP A 260 6.08 16.73 -14.48
N TRP A 261 5.33 16.74 -15.59
CA TRP A 261 5.61 15.92 -16.78
C TRP A 261 6.56 16.57 -17.79
N SER A 262 7.09 17.76 -17.50
CA SER A 262 7.96 18.50 -18.42
C SER A 262 9.36 17.91 -18.53
N ASP A 263 10.17 18.43 -19.46
CA ASP A 263 11.61 18.14 -19.53
C ASP A 263 12.36 18.92 -18.47
N HIS A 264 12.91 18.22 -17.49
CA HIS A 264 13.66 18.80 -16.39
C HIS A 264 15.14 19.06 -16.74
N GLY A 265 15.67 18.43 -17.78
CA GLY A 265 17.10 18.45 -18.08
C GLY A 265 17.67 19.83 -18.40
N SER A 266 16.89 20.71 -19.01
CA SER A 266 17.36 22.01 -19.51
C SER A 266 17.74 23.04 -18.43
N ARG A 267 17.27 22.84 -17.19
CA ARG A 267 17.48 23.77 -16.04
C ARG A 267 17.91 23.08 -14.74
N TRP A 268 18.24 21.79 -14.81
CA TRP A 268 18.62 21.04 -13.62
C TRP A 268 20.09 21.26 -13.27
N GLU A 269 20.38 22.09 -12.27
CA GLU A 269 21.73 22.50 -11.88
C GLU A 269 22.08 22.09 -10.43
N TYR A 270 21.50 20.96 -9.94
CA TYR A 270 21.66 20.55 -8.53
C TYR A 270 22.76 19.53 -8.27
N GLY A 271 23.64 19.26 -9.25
CA GLY A 271 24.72 18.27 -9.08
C GLY A 271 24.27 16.80 -9.06
N THR A 272 22.96 16.53 -9.20
CA THR A 272 22.36 15.22 -9.37
C THR A 272 21.84 15.06 -10.80
N PRO A 273 21.63 13.83 -11.30
CA PRO A 273 20.95 13.63 -12.57
C PRO A 273 19.57 14.30 -12.57
N ALA A 274 19.18 14.89 -13.70
CA ALA A 274 17.83 15.43 -13.86
C ALA A 274 16.81 14.30 -13.74
N PRO A 275 15.75 14.45 -12.93
CA PRO A 275 14.70 13.44 -12.78
C PRO A 275 13.85 13.33 -14.05
N GLY A 276 13.24 12.17 -14.26
CA GLY A 276 12.24 11.97 -15.29
C GLY A 276 10.93 12.73 -15.02
N GLY A 277 10.04 12.77 -16.03
CA GLY A 277 8.71 13.38 -15.85
C GLY A 277 7.86 12.60 -14.84
N CYS A 278 7.16 13.31 -13.96
CA CYS A 278 6.34 12.76 -12.89
C CYS A 278 7.10 11.76 -12.02
N ALA A 279 8.37 12.07 -11.72
CA ALA A 279 9.22 11.32 -10.80
C ALA A 279 9.11 11.89 -9.40
N MET A 280 9.35 11.06 -8.39
CA MET A 280 9.45 11.50 -7.00
C MET A 280 10.84 12.04 -6.74
N ILE A 281 10.91 13.27 -6.29
CA ILE A 281 12.13 14.00 -5.93
C ILE A 281 12.16 14.18 -4.42
N TRP A 282 13.36 14.24 -3.83
CA TRP A 282 13.50 14.51 -2.42
C TRP A 282 14.47 15.67 -2.14
N MET A 283 14.19 16.39 -1.07
CA MET A 283 15.00 17.46 -0.50
C MET A 283 15.14 17.24 0.99
N LYS A 284 16.13 17.87 1.62
CA LYS A 284 16.34 17.79 3.07
C LYS A 284 16.74 19.13 3.67
N THR A 285 16.47 19.27 4.99
CA THR A 285 16.92 20.42 5.80
C THR A 285 16.95 20.06 7.27
N ASN A 286 17.72 20.84 8.07
CA ASN A 286 17.66 20.80 9.53
C ASN A 286 16.91 22.01 10.11
N THR A 287 16.48 22.97 9.26
CA THR A 287 15.77 24.20 9.64
C THR A 287 14.58 24.42 8.69
N PRO A 288 13.47 23.65 8.85
CA PRO A 288 12.42 23.55 7.83
C PRO A 288 11.67 24.86 7.55
N LEU A 289 11.72 25.84 8.46
CA LEU A 289 11.13 27.18 8.27
C LEU A 289 12.07 28.19 7.60
N ASP A 290 13.27 27.78 7.20
CA ASP A 290 14.20 28.60 6.40
C ASP A 290 14.20 28.10 4.94
N PRO A 291 13.59 28.84 3.99
CA PRO A 291 13.55 28.41 2.58
C PRO A 291 14.92 28.21 1.94
N GLU A 292 15.96 28.90 2.43
CA GLU A 292 17.31 28.82 1.88
C GLU A 292 18.09 27.59 2.39
N SER A 293 17.58 26.91 3.40
CA SER A 293 18.24 25.76 4.03
C SER A 293 17.99 24.42 3.32
N TRP A 294 17.06 24.37 2.39
CA TRP A 294 16.68 23.14 1.71
C TRP A 294 17.75 22.69 0.68
N GLU A 295 18.25 21.50 0.86
CA GLU A 295 19.24 20.87 -0.03
C GLU A 295 18.55 19.84 -0.94
N MET A 296 18.89 19.86 -2.23
CA MET A 296 18.39 18.88 -3.21
C MET A 296 19.08 17.53 -3.01
N GLY A 297 18.29 16.48 -2.84
CA GLY A 297 18.76 15.09 -2.79
C GLY A 297 18.72 14.36 -4.13
N GLY A 298 17.79 14.74 -5.00
CA GLY A 298 17.61 14.14 -6.32
C GLY A 298 16.33 13.28 -6.44
N GLU A 299 16.36 12.34 -7.38
CA GLU A 299 15.24 11.43 -7.63
C GLU A 299 15.25 10.27 -6.62
N CYS A 300 14.15 10.06 -5.85
CA CYS A 300 14.01 8.90 -4.97
C CYS A 300 13.25 7.73 -5.61
N LEU A 301 12.31 8.02 -6.51
CA LEU A 301 11.62 6.98 -7.29
C LEU A 301 11.23 7.53 -8.66
N LYS A 302 11.60 6.82 -9.72
CA LYS A 302 11.13 7.11 -11.07
C LYS A 302 9.62 6.94 -11.18
N ASN A 303 9.03 7.52 -12.23
CA ASN A 303 7.66 7.14 -12.56
C ASN A 303 7.57 5.61 -12.73
N PRO A 304 6.53 4.95 -12.18
CA PRO A 304 6.37 3.50 -12.31
C PRO A 304 6.44 2.98 -13.75
N GLY A 305 6.11 3.81 -14.74
CA GLY A 305 6.27 3.49 -16.16
C GLY A 305 7.70 3.13 -16.57
N GLU A 306 8.71 3.71 -15.93
CA GLU A 306 10.13 3.41 -16.15
C GLU A 306 10.56 2.01 -15.66
N PHE A 307 9.74 1.39 -14.79
CA PHE A 307 9.94 0.03 -14.29
C PHE A 307 9.09 -1.03 -15.00
N GLY A 308 8.45 -0.64 -16.13
CA GLY A 308 7.62 -1.55 -16.93
C GLY A 308 6.17 -1.68 -16.47
N PHE A 309 5.71 -0.81 -15.57
CA PHE A 309 4.29 -0.57 -15.34
C PHE A 309 3.71 0.41 -16.39
N ASP A 310 2.44 0.73 -16.30
CA ASP A 310 1.87 1.80 -17.11
C ASP A 310 2.22 3.16 -16.46
N TYR A 311 2.45 4.20 -17.29
CA TYR A 311 2.63 5.56 -16.79
C TYR A 311 1.34 6.10 -16.18
N SER A 312 1.44 6.69 -15.01
CA SER A 312 0.36 7.40 -14.30
C SER A 312 0.97 8.49 -13.40
N ASN A 313 0.14 9.27 -12.73
CA ASN A 313 0.62 10.10 -11.63
C ASN A 313 1.35 9.25 -10.58
N ASN A 314 2.19 9.87 -9.77
CA ASN A 314 3.06 9.20 -8.83
C ASN A 314 2.89 9.82 -7.44
N HIS A 315 2.81 8.99 -6.43
CA HIS A 315 2.71 9.37 -5.03
C HIS A 315 3.38 8.31 -4.19
N THR A 316 4.29 8.71 -3.27
CA THR A 316 5.03 7.77 -2.45
C THR A 316 4.93 8.09 -0.97
N HIS A 317 5.13 7.07 -0.15
CA HIS A 317 5.34 7.18 1.29
C HIS A 317 6.54 6.34 1.70
N LEU A 318 7.44 6.94 2.49
CA LEU A 318 8.60 6.24 3.06
C LEU A 318 8.27 5.80 4.48
N GLN A 319 8.42 4.53 4.77
CA GLN A 319 8.13 3.96 6.08
C GLN A 319 9.27 3.05 6.57
N LYS A 320 9.73 3.30 7.78
CA LYS A 320 10.58 2.36 8.50
C LYS A 320 9.71 1.38 9.27
N PHE A 321 9.95 0.07 9.08
CA PHE A 321 9.27 -0.98 9.81
C PHE A 321 10.22 -2.12 10.11
N MET A 322 10.27 -2.56 11.38
CA MET A 322 11.17 -3.63 11.84
C MET A 322 12.64 -3.46 11.40
N GLY A 323 13.15 -2.24 11.48
CA GLY A 323 14.54 -1.91 11.17
C GLY A 323 14.89 -1.81 9.68
N ARG A 324 13.93 -1.90 8.78
CA ARG A 324 14.10 -1.74 7.34
C ARG A 324 13.27 -0.58 6.82
N TRP A 325 13.70 0.04 5.71
CA TRP A 325 12.96 1.08 5.03
C TRP A 325 12.23 0.52 3.82
N TYR A 326 11.01 1.00 3.65
CA TYR A 326 10.11 0.63 2.55
C TYR A 326 9.61 1.90 1.87
N ILE A 327 9.44 1.81 0.55
CA ILE A 327 8.77 2.82 -0.25
C ILE A 327 7.45 2.25 -0.76
N PHE A 328 6.37 2.87 -0.31
CA PHE A 328 5.04 2.62 -0.83
C PHE A 328 4.79 3.56 -2.00
N TYR A 329 4.11 3.08 -3.02
CA TYR A 329 3.74 3.83 -4.21
C TYR A 329 2.50 3.20 -4.85
N HIS A 330 1.94 3.79 -5.90
CA HIS A 330 0.83 3.16 -6.61
C HIS A 330 1.14 2.90 -8.07
N THR A 331 0.41 1.95 -8.66
CA THR A 331 0.53 1.57 -10.09
C THR A 331 -0.84 1.23 -10.65
N LEU A 332 -0.91 1.05 -11.98
CA LEU A 332 -2.09 0.56 -12.67
C LEU A 332 -2.08 -0.98 -12.88
N VAL A 333 -1.23 -1.71 -12.14
CA VAL A 333 -0.98 -3.13 -12.37
C VAL A 333 -2.22 -4.01 -12.16
N LEU A 334 -2.99 -3.73 -11.11
CA LEU A 334 -4.20 -4.49 -10.79
C LEU A 334 -5.28 -4.32 -11.87
N ARG A 335 -5.56 -3.08 -12.28
CA ARG A 335 -6.51 -2.80 -13.35
C ARG A 335 -6.16 -3.52 -14.64
N LYS A 336 -4.85 -3.54 -15.00
CA LYS A 336 -4.34 -4.23 -16.18
C LYS A 336 -4.54 -5.75 -16.07
N ALA A 337 -4.25 -6.32 -14.90
CA ALA A 337 -4.45 -7.75 -14.63
C ALA A 337 -5.93 -8.16 -14.67
N MET A 338 -6.83 -7.28 -14.21
CA MET A 338 -8.28 -7.47 -14.29
C MET A 338 -8.86 -7.24 -15.69
N GLY A 339 -8.10 -6.64 -16.61
CA GLY A 339 -8.55 -6.35 -17.97
C GLY A 339 -9.58 -5.22 -18.06
N ILE A 340 -9.60 -4.30 -17.11
CA ILE A 340 -10.49 -3.13 -17.09
C ILE A 340 -9.78 -1.89 -17.64
N ARG A 341 -10.54 -0.88 -18.12
CA ARG A 341 -9.97 0.29 -18.80
C ARG A 341 -9.84 1.52 -17.91
N GLY A 342 -10.63 1.64 -16.87
CA GLY A 342 -10.57 2.76 -15.94
C GLY A 342 -9.17 2.94 -15.33
N GLY A 343 -8.76 4.18 -15.06
CA GLY A 343 -7.44 4.52 -14.52
C GLY A 343 -7.32 4.25 -13.01
N TYR A 344 -7.82 3.11 -12.53
CA TYR A 344 -7.84 2.77 -11.10
C TYR A 344 -6.50 2.22 -10.66
N ARG A 345 -5.96 2.81 -9.59
CA ARG A 345 -4.62 2.55 -9.08
C ARG A 345 -4.63 1.47 -8.01
N SER A 346 -3.46 0.90 -7.73
CA SER A 346 -3.26 -0.11 -6.68
C SER A 346 -1.94 0.13 -5.97
N ILE A 347 -1.92 0.03 -4.64
CA ILE A 347 -0.74 0.23 -3.82
C ILE A 347 0.25 -0.92 -4.03
N CYS A 348 1.51 -0.54 -4.20
CA CYS A 348 2.68 -1.40 -4.25
C CYS A 348 3.66 -0.99 -3.14
N VAL A 349 4.55 -1.89 -2.76
CA VAL A 349 5.62 -1.63 -1.79
C VAL A 349 6.88 -2.40 -2.17
N ASP A 350 8.01 -1.72 -2.07
CA ASP A 350 9.34 -2.32 -2.23
C ASP A 350 10.27 -1.86 -1.11
N GLU A 351 11.32 -2.62 -0.83
CA GLU A 351 12.36 -2.22 0.10
C GLU A 351 13.24 -1.15 -0.54
N ILE A 352 13.60 -0.13 0.23
CA ILE A 352 14.47 0.97 -0.20
C ILE A 352 15.59 1.16 0.82
N ARG A 353 16.75 1.63 0.37
CA ARG A 353 17.85 1.97 1.26
C ARG A 353 17.81 3.43 1.66
N VAL A 354 17.98 3.66 2.96
CA VAL A 354 18.12 4.98 3.55
C VAL A 354 19.35 4.96 4.45
N ASP A 355 20.28 5.83 4.17
CA ASP A 355 21.38 6.12 5.10
C ASP A 355 20.85 7.07 6.17
N GLU A 356 20.56 6.54 7.35
CA GLU A 356 19.97 7.31 8.46
C GLU A 356 20.97 8.30 9.08
N GLU A 357 22.28 8.01 9.04
CA GLU A 357 23.30 8.90 9.59
C GLU A 357 23.47 10.15 8.72
N ALA A 358 23.50 9.96 7.39
CA ALA A 358 23.59 11.06 6.43
C ALA A 358 22.22 11.65 6.05
N ALA A 359 21.12 11.05 6.47
CA ALA A 359 19.76 11.33 6.01
C ALA A 359 19.69 11.41 4.47
N VAL A 360 20.06 10.29 3.81
CA VAL A 360 20.11 10.17 2.35
C VAL A 360 19.25 9.00 1.90
N ILE A 361 18.36 9.26 0.95
CA ILE A 361 17.57 8.23 0.28
C ILE A 361 18.36 7.77 -0.95
N GLU A 362 18.66 6.46 -1.03
CA GLU A 362 19.13 5.85 -2.27
C GLU A 362 17.94 5.62 -3.21
N GLY A 363 18.13 5.76 -4.51
CA GLY A 363 17.05 5.63 -5.49
C GLY A 363 16.33 4.27 -5.41
N GLY A 364 15.00 4.31 -5.24
CA GLY A 364 14.15 3.15 -5.19
C GLY A 364 13.85 2.54 -6.56
N LYS A 365 13.30 1.32 -6.54
CA LYS A 365 12.81 0.62 -7.73
C LYS A 365 11.42 0.07 -7.45
N GLY A 366 10.53 0.27 -8.41
CA GLY A 366 9.24 -0.41 -8.39
C GLY A 366 9.35 -1.80 -9.02
N THR A 367 8.88 -2.83 -8.33
CA THR A 367 8.91 -4.21 -8.82
C THR A 367 7.56 -4.90 -8.68
N ARG A 368 7.33 -5.97 -9.45
CA ARG A 368 6.18 -6.86 -9.23
C ARG A 368 6.39 -7.79 -8.05
N GLN A 369 7.65 -8.10 -7.75
CA GLN A 369 8.02 -9.00 -6.65
C GLN A 369 7.71 -8.38 -5.28
N GLY A 370 7.81 -7.05 -5.16
CA GLY A 370 7.60 -6.39 -3.88
C GLY A 370 8.60 -6.86 -2.82
N VAL A 371 8.15 -6.97 -1.58
CA VAL A 371 8.97 -7.46 -0.47
C VAL A 371 9.14 -8.97 -0.58
N THR A 372 10.32 -9.41 -1.00
CA THR A 372 10.64 -10.84 -1.22
C THR A 372 11.15 -11.55 0.03
N VAL A 373 11.72 -10.80 0.96
CA VAL A 373 12.22 -11.31 2.24
C VAL A 373 11.48 -10.58 3.35
N PRO A 374 10.51 -11.23 4.03
CA PRO A 374 9.78 -10.57 5.12
C PRO A 374 10.75 -10.20 6.24
N PRO A 375 10.47 -9.11 6.99
CA PRO A 375 11.34 -8.69 8.11
C PRO A 375 11.35 -9.68 9.27
N ARG A 376 10.36 -10.57 9.35
CA ARG A 376 10.30 -11.67 10.32
C ARG A 376 9.77 -12.96 9.69
N THR A 377 10.10 -14.09 10.28
CA THR A 377 9.43 -15.37 10.00
C THR A 377 8.05 -15.41 10.67
N VAL A 378 7.11 -16.09 10.04
CA VAL A 378 5.75 -16.22 10.57
C VAL A 378 5.53 -17.65 11.04
N SER A 379 5.37 -17.82 12.36
CA SER A 379 5.09 -19.12 12.96
C SER A 379 3.64 -19.54 12.71
N PRO A 380 3.36 -20.72 12.16
CA PRO A 380 1.99 -21.22 12.03
C PRO A 380 1.40 -21.74 13.36
N TYR A 381 2.17 -21.69 14.45
CA TYR A 381 1.81 -22.18 15.79
C TYR A 381 1.19 -21.12 16.69
N VAL A 382 0.78 -20.01 16.09
CA VAL A 382 0.00 -18.94 16.74
C VAL A 382 -1.22 -18.62 15.89
N PRO A 383 -2.32 -18.08 16.46
CA PRO A 383 -3.49 -17.74 15.70
C PRO A 383 -3.23 -16.67 14.63
N HIS A 384 -3.76 -16.89 13.43
CA HIS A 384 -3.74 -15.95 12.31
C HIS A 384 -5.16 -15.60 11.85
N PRO A 385 -5.46 -14.32 11.54
CA PRO A 385 -6.68 -13.97 10.84
C PRO A 385 -6.73 -14.63 9.45
N GLY A 386 -7.86 -15.22 9.10
CA GLY A 386 -8.04 -15.81 7.77
C GLY A 386 -8.14 -14.79 6.65
N ALA A 387 -8.42 -13.53 7.00
CA ALA A 387 -8.42 -12.39 6.07
C ALA A 387 -7.02 -11.78 5.86
N GLN A 388 -6.00 -12.19 6.62
CA GLN A 388 -4.61 -11.82 6.39
C GLN A 388 -4.05 -12.68 5.25
N ILE A 389 -4.04 -12.13 4.05
CA ILE A 389 -3.73 -12.88 2.82
C ILE A 389 -2.69 -12.15 1.97
N ALA A 390 -1.88 -12.91 1.26
CA ALA A 390 -0.94 -12.38 0.27
C ALA A 390 -1.60 -12.21 -1.12
N ALA A 391 -2.48 -13.14 -1.47
CA ALA A 391 -3.25 -13.10 -2.71
C ALA A 391 -4.54 -13.92 -2.56
N GLY A 392 -5.46 -13.73 -3.50
CA GLY A 392 -6.68 -14.52 -3.60
C GLY A 392 -7.23 -14.52 -5.02
N ALA A 393 -8.16 -15.43 -5.27
CA ALA A 393 -8.93 -15.50 -6.52
C ALA A 393 -10.39 -15.79 -6.19
N ASP A 394 -11.29 -15.12 -6.89
CA ASP A 394 -12.74 -15.25 -6.76
C ASP A 394 -13.20 -15.07 -5.30
N ILE A 395 -12.63 -14.08 -4.61
CA ILE A 395 -13.01 -13.70 -3.25
C ILE A 395 -13.59 -12.29 -3.22
N SER A 396 -14.40 -12.02 -2.21
CA SER A 396 -14.83 -10.68 -1.78
C SER A 396 -14.52 -10.48 -0.31
N TYR A 397 -14.59 -9.23 0.15
CA TYR A 397 -14.40 -8.91 1.55
C TYR A 397 -15.74 -8.62 2.21
N ASP A 398 -15.88 -9.07 3.45
CA ASP A 398 -17.02 -8.86 4.33
C ASP A 398 -16.52 -8.65 5.75
N VAL A 399 -17.39 -8.54 6.71
CA VAL A 399 -17.08 -8.48 8.14
C VAL A 399 -17.93 -9.49 8.90
N ASP A 400 -17.37 -10.06 9.96
CA ASP A 400 -18.14 -10.94 10.85
C ASP A 400 -19.01 -10.13 11.84
N ASP A 401 -19.75 -10.83 12.69
CA ASP A 401 -20.63 -10.22 13.72
C ASP A 401 -19.87 -9.31 14.70
N MET A 402 -18.56 -9.49 14.85
CA MET A 402 -17.67 -8.65 15.69
C MET A 402 -16.96 -7.56 14.89
N ARG A 403 -17.32 -7.39 13.63
CA ARG A 403 -16.69 -6.48 12.66
C ARG A 403 -15.24 -6.81 12.29
N ALA A 404 -14.80 -8.05 12.50
CA ALA A 404 -13.50 -8.51 12.00
C ALA A 404 -13.56 -8.79 10.48
N PRO A 405 -12.52 -8.45 9.73
CA PRO A 405 -12.48 -8.68 8.28
C PRO A 405 -12.59 -10.16 7.92
N LEU A 406 -13.29 -10.45 6.84
CA LEU A 406 -13.43 -11.77 6.25
C LEU A 406 -13.06 -11.75 4.77
N ALA A 407 -12.31 -12.75 4.32
CA ALA A 407 -12.16 -13.08 2.90
C ALA A 407 -13.15 -14.19 2.56
N VAL A 408 -14.17 -13.85 1.78
CA VAL A 408 -15.33 -14.74 1.50
C VAL A 408 -15.25 -15.24 0.07
N SER A 409 -15.41 -16.55 -0.12
CA SER A 409 -15.42 -17.19 -1.43
C SER A 409 -16.65 -16.78 -2.26
N ASN A 410 -16.44 -16.43 -3.54
CA ASN A 410 -17.51 -16.14 -4.50
C ASN A 410 -17.97 -17.38 -5.27
N GLY A 411 -17.26 -18.52 -5.12
CA GLY A 411 -17.62 -19.75 -5.79
C GLY A 411 -16.70 -20.91 -5.44
N LYS A 412 -17.04 -22.09 -5.96
CA LYS A 412 -16.19 -23.27 -5.87
C LYS A 412 -14.87 -23.06 -6.59
N GLY A 413 -13.76 -23.33 -5.90
CA GLY A 413 -12.42 -23.13 -6.43
C GLY A 413 -11.84 -21.73 -6.18
N ALA A 414 -12.58 -20.83 -5.51
CA ALA A 414 -12.03 -19.64 -4.92
C ALA A 414 -10.92 -20.01 -3.93
N TRP A 415 -9.93 -19.15 -3.77
CA TRP A 415 -8.85 -19.43 -2.83
C TRP A 415 -8.23 -18.15 -2.27
N THR A 416 -7.60 -18.29 -1.09
CA THR A 416 -6.71 -17.30 -0.49
C THR A 416 -5.36 -17.93 -0.21
N SER A 417 -4.29 -17.12 -0.11
CA SER A 417 -2.97 -17.60 0.26
C SER A 417 -2.39 -16.83 1.43
N PHE A 418 -1.68 -17.55 2.28
CA PHE A 418 -0.83 -17.03 3.33
C PHE A 418 0.59 -17.51 3.05
N LEU A 419 1.51 -16.59 2.78
CA LEU A 419 2.85 -16.93 2.34
C LEU A 419 3.82 -17.05 3.51
N ARG A 420 4.82 -17.94 3.33
CA ARG A 420 6.00 -18.05 4.18
C ARG A 420 5.72 -18.48 5.64
N ALA A 421 4.75 -19.36 5.86
CA ALA A 421 4.56 -20.02 7.15
C ALA A 421 5.77 -20.93 7.46
N ASP A 422 6.46 -20.67 8.57
CA ASP A 422 7.67 -21.40 8.96
C ASP A 422 7.34 -22.57 9.90
N PHE A 423 7.22 -23.75 9.33
CA PHE A 423 6.96 -25.00 10.07
C PHE A 423 8.17 -25.47 10.90
N SER A 424 9.34 -24.84 10.75
CA SER A 424 10.51 -25.10 11.60
C SER A 424 10.59 -24.20 12.81
N ALA A 425 9.67 -23.22 12.95
CA ALA A 425 9.62 -22.30 14.08
C ALA A 425 9.47 -23.03 15.41
N GLU A 426 9.91 -22.39 16.49
CA GLU A 426 9.72 -22.88 17.85
C GLU A 426 8.23 -23.07 18.17
N GLY A 427 7.92 -24.06 19.02
CA GLY A 427 6.54 -24.35 19.42
C GLY A 427 5.87 -25.45 18.58
N ARG A 428 6.61 -26.10 17.66
CA ARG A 428 6.05 -27.21 16.87
C ARG A 428 5.62 -28.38 17.77
N PRO A 429 4.32 -28.76 17.74
CA PRO A 429 3.84 -29.92 18.49
C PRO A 429 4.29 -31.24 17.88
N GLU A 430 4.46 -32.26 18.71
CA GLU A 430 4.85 -33.62 18.25
C GLU A 430 3.79 -34.23 17.34
N LYS A 431 2.52 -34.10 17.73
CA LYS A 431 1.36 -34.41 16.90
C LYS A 431 0.66 -33.10 16.56
N ALA A 432 0.71 -32.70 15.31
CA ALA A 432 0.21 -31.41 14.84
C ALA A 432 -1.18 -31.55 14.20
N VAL A 433 -2.05 -30.64 14.56
CA VAL A 433 -3.42 -30.51 14.05
C VAL A 433 -3.58 -29.12 13.46
N PHE A 434 -4.06 -29.03 12.24
CA PHE A 434 -4.53 -27.77 11.67
C PHE A 434 -5.89 -27.46 12.30
N SER A 435 -5.98 -26.33 13.01
CA SER A 435 -7.21 -25.83 13.64
C SER A 435 -7.66 -24.56 12.96
N ALA A 436 -8.92 -24.44 12.59
CA ALA A 436 -9.49 -23.26 11.98
C ALA A 436 -10.94 -23.06 12.38
N ARG A 437 -11.31 -21.82 12.58
CA ARG A 437 -12.71 -21.40 12.62
C ARG A 437 -13.15 -21.07 11.20
N VAL A 438 -14.04 -21.90 10.65
CA VAL A 438 -14.61 -21.73 9.31
C VAL A 438 -16.04 -21.27 9.43
N GLN A 439 -16.46 -20.32 8.59
CA GLN A 439 -17.87 -19.90 8.43
C GLN A 439 -18.35 -20.25 7.03
N GLY A 440 -19.68 -20.43 6.90
CA GLY A 440 -20.33 -20.72 5.63
C GLY A 440 -20.28 -22.21 5.25
N PRO A 441 -20.78 -22.56 4.05
CA PRO A 441 -20.95 -23.94 3.61
C PRO A 441 -19.68 -24.55 3.01
N GLY A 442 -19.65 -25.90 3.00
CA GLY A 442 -18.64 -26.67 2.30
C GLY A 442 -17.34 -26.86 3.06
N GLU A 443 -16.43 -27.57 2.42
CA GLU A 443 -15.08 -27.83 2.94
C GLU A 443 -14.08 -26.78 2.41
N VAL A 444 -13.07 -26.50 3.22
CA VAL A 444 -11.88 -25.74 2.84
C VAL A 444 -10.69 -26.71 2.81
N GLU A 445 -10.05 -26.81 1.67
CA GLU A 445 -8.81 -27.57 1.51
C GLU A 445 -7.61 -26.69 1.82
N VAL A 446 -6.74 -27.14 2.72
CA VAL A 446 -5.46 -26.49 3.04
C VAL A 446 -4.35 -27.17 2.24
N ARG A 447 -3.69 -26.41 1.37
CA ARG A 447 -2.68 -26.93 0.43
C ARG A 447 -1.36 -26.19 0.56
N LEU A 448 -0.26 -26.85 0.21
CA LEU A 448 1.09 -26.28 0.23
C LEU A 448 1.48 -25.74 -1.15
N ASP A 449 2.12 -24.59 -1.15
CA ASP A 449 2.92 -23.97 -2.21
C ASP A 449 2.15 -23.62 -3.50
N SER A 450 0.91 -24.03 -3.62
CA SER A 450 0.00 -23.59 -4.69
C SER A 450 -1.45 -24.00 -4.40
N PRO A 451 -2.45 -23.38 -5.05
CA PRO A 451 -3.86 -23.76 -4.85
C PRO A 451 -4.18 -25.19 -5.41
N THR A 452 -3.30 -25.75 -6.23
CA THR A 452 -3.36 -27.14 -6.71
C THR A 452 -2.30 -28.03 -6.07
N GLY A 453 -1.55 -27.51 -5.11
CA GLY A 453 -0.45 -28.18 -4.45
C GLY A 453 -0.89 -29.33 -3.52
N ARG A 454 0.04 -29.84 -2.75
CA ARG A 454 -0.20 -31.01 -1.87
C ARG A 454 -1.21 -30.65 -0.79
N LEU A 455 -2.29 -31.43 -0.71
CA LEU A 455 -3.30 -31.31 0.33
C LEU A 455 -2.71 -31.78 1.68
N ILE A 456 -2.88 -30.96 2.72
CA ILE A 456 -2.42 -31.26 4.09
C ILE A 456 -3.54 -31.34 5.10
N ALA A 457 -4.67 -30.63 4.88
CA ALA A 457 -5.84 -30.68 5.75
C ALA A 457 -7.14 -30.38 4.98
N ARG A 458 -8.28 -30.83 5.52
CA ARG A 458 -9.62 -30.38 5.14
C ARG A 458 -10.38 -30.01 6.40
N VAL A 459 -10.93 -28.80 6.41
CA VAL A 459 -11.71 -28.26 7.50
C VAL A 459 -13.06 -27.72 7.00
N SER A 460 -14.05 -27.59 7.89
CA SER A 460 -15.34 -27.01 7.61
C SER A 460 -15.90 -26.33 8.86
N ALA A 461 -17.03 -25.65 8.75
CA ALA A 461 -17.71 -25.07 9.90
C ALA A 461 -18.10 -26.10 10.97
N GLU A 462 -18.34 -27.37 10.57
CA GLU A 462 -18.69 -28.46 11.44
C GLU A 462 -17.46 -29.21 12.00
N ARG A 463 -16.35 -29.18 11.25
CA ARG A 463 -15.11 -29.83 11.60
C ARG A 463 -13.94 -28.86 11.40
N GLY A 464 -13.66 -28.09 12.44
CA GLY A 464 -12.61 -27.07 12.45
C GLY A 464 -11.18 -27.65 12.56
N GLU A 465 -11.00 -28.93 12.78
CA GLU A 465 -9.71 -29.56 13.02
C GLU A 465 -9.42 -30.74 12.10
N ALA A 466 -8.16 -30.86 11.67
CA ALA A 466 -7.67 -31.99 10.89
C ALA A 466 -6.20 -32.27 11.20
N PRO A 467 -5.80 -33.55 11.39
CA PRO A 467 -4.38 -33.87 11.57
C PRO A 467 -3.57 -33.53 10.34
N ILE A 468 -2.38 -32.98 10.53
CA ILE A 468 -1.46 -32.68 9.43
C ILE A 468 -0.29 -33.67 9.38
N PRO A 469 0.27 -33.91 8.17
CA PRO A 469 1.38 -34.82 8.01
C PRO A 469 2.63 -34.39 8.78
N HIS A 470 3.27 -35.30 9.49
CA HIS A 470 4.47 -35.05 10.30
C HIS A 470 5.71 -34.63 9.48
N TRP A 471 5.72 -34.91 8.17
CA TRP A 471 6.84 -34.63 7.27
C TRP A 471 6.95 -33.16 6.88
N ILE A 472 5.89 -32.32 7.14
CA ILE A 472 5.93 -30.91 6.81
C ILE A 472 6.99 -30.23 7.66
N ALA A 473 7.96 -29.62 7.03
CA ALA A 473 9.06 -28.89 7.66
C ALA A 473 9.47 -27.71 6.77
N ALA A 474 10.29 -26.81 7.28
CA ALA A 474 10.73 -25.60 6.59
C ALA A 474 9.61 -24.58 6.32
N VAL A 475 9.88 -23.62 5.46
CA VAL A 475 8.94 -22.54 5.10
C VAL A 475 8.10 -23.00 3.92
N HIS A 476 6.79 -22.87 4.06
CA HIS A 476 5.81 -23.16 3.02
C HIS A 476 4.79 -22.06 2.86
N ASP A 477 4.22 -21.95 1.67
CA ASP A 477 3.05 -21.11 1.40
C ASP A 477 1.78 -21.95 1.62
N LEU A 478 0.82 -21.40 2.34
CA LEU A 478 -0.48 -22.05 2.58
C LEU A 478 -1.53 -21.48 1.63
N TYR A 479 -2.33 -22.37 1.05
CA TYR A 479 -3.46 -22.03 0.19
C TYR A 479 -4.73 -22.65 0.75
N PHE A 480 -5.74 -21.81 0.97
CA PHE A 480 -7.07 -22.18 1.43
C PHE A 480 -8.00 -22.20 0.22
N VAL A 481 -8.37 -23.39 -0.26
CA VAL A 481 -9.21 -23.56 -1.45
C VAL A 481 -10.62 -23.92 -1.02
N PHE A 482 -11.58 -23.07 -1.38
CA PHE A 482 -12.97 -23.17 -0.95
C PHE A 482 -13.77 -24.10 -1.87
N GLY A 483 -14.52 -25.02 -1.24
CA GLY A 483 -15.39 -25.97 -1.94
C GLY A 483 -16.70 -25.36 -2.43
N GLU A 484 -17.18 -24.29 -1.80
CA GLU A 484 -18.47 -23.65 -2.08
C GLU A 484 -18.39 -22.12 -1.95
N LYS A 485 -19.43 -21.42 -2.49
CA LYS A 485 -19.62 -19.99 -2.34
C LYS A 485 -20.06 -19.64 -0.91
N GLY A 486 -19.57 -18.51 -0.38
CA GLY A 486 -19.95 -18.00 0.93
C GLY A 486 -19.15 -18.60 2.09
N ALA A 487 -18.14 -19.44 1.80
CA ALA A 487 -17.24 -19.95 2.82
C ALA A 487 -16.10 -18.95 3.11
N SER A 488 -15.66 -18.90 4.36
CA SER A 488 -14.56 -18.06 4.84
C SER A 488 -13.79 -18.81 5.95
N VAL A 489 -12.48 -18.67 5.97
CA VAL A 489 -11.64 -18.97 7.13
C VAL A 489 -11.58 -17.71 7.97
N VAL A 490 -12.02 -17.78 9.22
CA VAL A 490 -12.03 -16.63 10.13
C VAL A 490 -10.69 -16.50 10.85
N THR A 491 -10.22 -17.64 11.42
CA THR A 491 -8.90 -17.78 12.05
C THR A 491 -8.36 -19.16 11.77
N TRP A 492 -7.04 -19.29 11.79
CA TRP A 492 -6.37 -20.57 11.69
C TRP A 492 -5.06 -20.60 12.48
N GLU A 493 -4.65 -21.76 12.91
CA GLU A 493 -3.38 -22.06 13.58
C GLU A 493 -3.05 -23.54 13.48
N ILE A 494 -1.86 -23.91 13.86
CA ILE A 494 -1.47 -25.32 14.06
C ILE A 494 -1.24 -25.56 15.56
N ILE A 495 -2.01 -26.47 16.13
CA ILE A 495 -1.97 -26.80 17.56
C ILE A 495 -1.48 -28.24 17.78
N GLY A 496 -1.17 -28.59 19.04
CA GLY A 496 -0.96 -29.96 19.44
C GLY A 496 -2.26 -30.77 19.47
N ASP A 497 -2.17 -32.06 19.17
CA ASP A 497 -3.30 -32.97 19.33
C ASP A 497 -3.69 -33.04 20.82
N LEU A 498 -4.83 -32.46 21.15
CA LEU A 498 -5.37 -32.40 22.52
C LEU A 498 -6.02 -33.72 22.95
N SER A 499 -6.07 -34.72 22.07
CA SER A 499 -6.72 -36.03 22.37
C SER A 499 -5.82 -37.01 23.14
N ASP A 500 -4.55 -36.66 23.36
CA ASP A 500 -3.62 -37.46 24.14
C ASP A 500 -3.30 -36.74 25.46
N PRO A 501 -3.72 -37.23 26.66
CA PRO A 501 -3.44 -36.63 27.94
C PRO A 501 -1.98 -36.75 28.38
#